data_9d71afc062d39b7a745e6a57aa86b2b8
#
_entry.id   9d71afc062d39b7a745e6a57aa86b2b8
#
_cell.length_a   1.000
_cell.length_b   1.000
_cell.length_c   1.000
_cell.angle_alpha   90.00
_cell.angle_beta   90.00
_cell.angle_gamma   90.00
#
_symmetry.space_group_name_H-M   'P 1'
#
loop_
_entity.id
_entity.type
_entity.pdbx_description
1 polymer ?
#
loop_
_entity_poly.entity_id
_entity_poly.type
_entity_poly.pdbx_seq_one_letter_code
_entity_poly.pdbx_strand_id
1 'polypeptide(L)'
;YIQSNEEHTELVEYYVPRGEQKQVTLPDGTTAYLNSGTLLVYPQKFTGDIRSVYLIGEANFDVKKDKQHPFIVKTNHLKVKVLGTKFNVHAYAEDEKTTTTLESGSVVVQKANNEDIITLTPNEQLEYDNPSGEFNKKIIDASVYSGWTRGELNFAAMTLSDISLR
;
A
#
# COMPACT_ATOMS: atom_id res chain seq x y z
N TYR A 1 -34.23 11.50 20.77
CA TYR A 1 -33.11 11.55 19.92
C TYR A 1 -32.34 10.25 19.93
N ILE A 2 -32.09 9.84 18.83
CA ILE A 2 -31.40 8.59 18.71
C ILE A 2 -29.95 8.82 18.62
N GLN A 3 -29.31 8.34 19.61
CA GLN A 3 -27.91 8.32 19.56
C GLN A 3 -27.49 7.40 18.46
N SER A 4 -26.71 7.91 17.61
CA SER A 4 -26.11 7.09 16.62
C SER A 4 -25.39 5.94 17.29
N ASN A 5 -25.69 4.74 16.81
CA ASN A 5 -24.96 3.57 17.22
C ASN A 5 -23.69 3.39 16.43
N GLU A 6 -23.30 4.40 15.69
CA GLU A 6 -22.06 4.36 14.99
C GLU A 6 -20.92 4.20 15.97
N GLU A 7 -20.22 3.13 15.83
CA GLU A 7 -18.99 2.97 16.55
C GLU A 7 -17.97 3.93 15.96
N HIS A 8 -17.57 4.89 16.76
CA HIS A 8 -16.46 5.74 16.37
C HIS A 8 -15.18 4.98 16.63
N THR A 9 -14.69 4.29 15.61
CA THR A 9 -13.40 3.63 15.71
C THR A 9 -12.33 4.69 15.64
N GLU A 10 -11.50 4.74 16.65
CA GLU A 10 -10.38 5.67 16.65
C GLU A 10 -9.37 5.25 15.60
N LEU A 11 -8.77 6.24 14.95
CA LEU A 11 -7.72 6.01 13.98
C LEU A 11 -6.36 6.02 14.68
N VAL A 12 -5.50 5.12 14.25
CA VAL A 12 -4.10 5.09 14.63
C VAL A 12 -3.30 5.73 13.51
N GLU A 13 -2.46 6.70 13.86
CA GLU A 13 -1.52 7.31 12.92
C GLU A 13 -0.13 6.81 13.29
N TYR A 14 0.44 6.01 12.41
CA TYR A 14 1.74 5.43 12.65
C TYR A 14 2.75 6.05 11.68
N TYR A 15 3.67 6.84 12.22
CA TYR A 15 4.68 7.52 11.42
C TYR A 15 6.04 6.89 11.64
N VAL A 16 6.74 6.61 10.54
CA VAL A 16 8.10 6.08 10.55
C VAL A 16 9.07 7.22 10.28
N PRO A 17 9.92 7.56 11.25
CA PRO A 17 10.90 8.62 11.02
C PRO A 17 11.84 8.31 9.86
N ARG A 18 12.37 9.35 9.25
CA ARG A 18 13.34 9.18 8.18
C ARG A 18 14.55 8.40 8.68
N GLY A 19 15.02 7.49 7.84
CA GLY A 19 16.15 6.62 8.18
C GLY A 19 15.77 5.36 8.93
N GLU A 20 14.49 5.17 9.24
CA GLU A 20 14.02 3.97 9.94
C GLU A 20 13.07 3.17 9.06
N GLN A 21 12.90 1.91 9.42
CA GLN A 21 11.91 1.01 8.83
C GLN A 21 11.20 0.33 9.99
N LYS A 22 9.90 0.13 9.89
CA LYS A 22 9.11 -0.46 10.95
C LYS A 22 8.15 -1.50 10.39
N GLN A 23 7.85 -2.49 11.21
CA GLN A 23 6.84 -3.49 10.92
C GLN A 23 5.66 -3.27 11.86
N VAL A 24 4.45 -3.25 11.31
CA VAL A 24 3.22 -3.06 12.07
C VAL A 24 2.28 -4.22 11.78
N THR A 25 1.68 -4.77 12.83
CA THR A 25 0.60 -5.75 12.67
C THR A 25 -0.73 -5.04 12.84
N LEU A 26 -1.57 -5.14 11.82
CA LEU A 26 -2.88 -4.50 11.81
C LEU A 26 -3.91 -5.34 12.57
N PRO A 27 -5.08 -4.76 12.90
CA PRO A 27 -6.08 -5.48 13.72
C PRO A 27 -6.59 -6.79 13.13
N ASP A 28 -6.53 -6.96 11.82
CA ASP A 28 -6.96 -8.19 11.14
C ASP A 28 -5.85 -9.24 11.01
N GLY A 29 -4.67 -8.96 11.53
CA GLY A 29 -3.51 -9.83 11.39
C GLY A 29 -2.65 -9.55 10.16
N THR A 30 -3.04 -8.58 9.33
CA THR A 30 -2.23 -8.13 8.20
C THR A 30 -0.91 -7.55 8.70
N THR A 31 0.18 -7.85 8.01
CA THR A 31 1.48 -7.26 8.30
C THR A 31 1.77 -6.15 7.30
N ALA A 32 2.18 -5.01 7.80
CA ALA A 32 2.63 -3.88 6.99
C ALA A 32 4.07 -3.56 7.34
N TYR A 33 4.94 -3.61 6.36
CA TYR A 33 6.33 -3.17 6.49
C TYR A 33 6.41 -1.76 5.93
N LEU A 34 6.80 -0.81 6.78
CA LEU A 34 6.77 0.61 6.44
C LEU A 34 8.19 1.13 6.25
N ASN A 35 8.42 1.79 5.12
CA ASN A 35 9.72 2.37 4.82
C ASN A 35 9.87 3.77 5.42
N SER A 36 11.06 4.30 5.32
CA SER A 36 11.46 5.60 5.88
C SER A 36 10.49 6.71 5.49
N GLY A 37 10.11 7.53 6.45
CA GLY A 37 9.26 8.70 6.21
C GLY A 37 7.82 8.38 5.84
N THR A 38 7.35 7.19 6.17
CA THR A 38 6.01 6.72 5.81
C THR A 38 5.03 6.98 6.94
N LEU A 39 3.83 7.40 6.56
CA LEU A 39 2.68 7.51 7.46
C LEU A 39 1.64 6.47 7.04
N LEU A 40 1.20 5.65 7.99
CA LEU A 40 0.09 4.73 7.79
C LEU A 40 -1.00 5.08 8.80
N VAL A 41 -2.22 5.29 8.29
CA VAL A 41 -3.38 5.56 9.13
C VAL A 41 -4.35 4.39 9.00
N TYR A 42 -4.72 3.81 10.12
CA TYR A 42 -5.62 2.66 10.13
C TYR A 42 -6.49 2.68 11.38
N PRO A 43 -7.67 2.05 11.35
CA PRO A 43 -8.53 2.03 12.54
C PRO A 43 -8.00 1.06 13.58
N GLN A 44 -8.28 1.32 14.85
CA GLN A 44 -7.94 0.38 15.92
C GLN A 44 -8.60 -0.98 15.71
N LYS A 45 -9.71 -1.01 15.00
CA LYS A 45 -10.49 -2.19 14.77
C LYS A 45 -11.18 -2.07 13.41
N PHE A 46 -11.05 -3.09 12.57
CA PHE A 46 -11.81 -3.11 11.32
C PHE A 46 -13.24 -3.52 11.59
N THR A 47 -14.16 -2.60 11.34
CA THR A 47 -15.60 -2.85 11.44
C THR A 47 -16.22 -2.51 10.09
N GLY A 48 -17.32 -3.17 9.73
CA GLY A 48 -17.99 -2.92 8.47
C GLY A 48 -17.51 -3.83 7.35
N ASP A 49 -17.83 -3.43 6.12
CA ASP A 49 -17.68 -4.31 4.97
C ASP A 49 -16.30 -4.29 4.35
N ILE A 50 -15.51 -3.29 4.63
CA ILE A 50 -14.17 -3.16 4.07
C ILE A 50 -13.12 -2.91 5.15
N ARG A 51 -11.89 -3.29 4.83
CA ARG A 51 -10.72 -3.00 5.66
C ARG A 51 -9.94 -1.90 4.96
N SER A 52 -10.05 -0.67 5.43
CA SER A 52 -9.47 0.48 4.75
C SER A 52 -8.35 1.10 5.55
N VAL A 53 -7.23 1.38 4.88
CA VAL A 53 -6.10 2.12 5.45
C VAL A 53 -5.70 3.23 4.51
N TYR A 54 -4.96 4.22 5.03
CA TYR A 54 -4.48 5.34 4.25
C TYR A 54 -2.95 5.39 4.34
N LEU A 55 -2.30 5.54 3.20
CA LEU A 55 -0.84 5.50 3.11
C LEU A 55 -0.28 6.74 2.44
N ILE A 56 0.73 7.33 3.07
CA ILE A 56 1.62 8.31 2.44
C ILE A 56 3.03 7.78 2.67
N GLY A 57 3.69 7.34 1.61
CA GLY A 57 5.01 6.75 1.69
C GLY A 57 5.08 5.40 1.00
N GLU A 58 5.89 4.52 1.51
CA GLU A 58 6.05 3.19 0.93
C GLU A 58 5.79 2.11 1.95
N ALA A 59 4.97 1.13 1.57
CA ALA A 59 4.67 -0.01 2.42
C ALA A 59 4.57 -1.28 1.60
N ASN A 60 5.03 -2.36 2.20
CA ASN A 60 4.82 -3.71 1.69
C ASN A 60 3.79 -4.37 2.59
N PHE A 61 2.68 -4.79 2.00
CA PHE A 61 1.57 -5.39 2.74
C PHE A 61 1.51 -6.88 2.49
N ASP A 62 1.35 -7.64 3.56
CA ASP A 62 0.99 -9.05 3.51
C ASP A 62 -0.39 -9.16 4.12
N VAL A 63 -1.42 -9.09 3.27
CA VAL A 63 -2.80 -8.94 3.69
C VAL A 63 -3.42 -10.30 3.99
N LYS A 64 -4.04 -10.40 5.16
CA LYS A 64 -4.80 -11.58 5.57
C LYS A 64 -5.95 -11.82 4.61
N LYS A 65 -6.08 -13.05 4.13
CA LYS A 65 -7.13 -13.41 3.21
C LYS A 65 -8.51 -13.32 3.88
N ASP A 66 -9.38 -12.50 3.31
CA ASP A 66 -10.77 -12.41 3.71
C ASP A 66 -11.58 -11.88 2.53
N LYS A 67 -12.21 -12.78 1.80
CA LYS A 67 -12.95 -12.45 0.59
C LYS A 67 -14.19 -11.62 0.85
N GLN A 68 -14.74 -11.69 2.06
CA GLN A 68 -15.95 -10.97 2.42
C GLN A 68 -15.66 -9.52 2.83
N HIS A 69 -14.42 -9.22 3.17
CA HIS A 69 -14.02 -7.89 3.63
C HIS A 69 -12.80 -7.45 2.84
N PRO A 70 -12.99 -6.84 1.67
CA PRO A 70 -11.86 -6.35 0.87
C PRO A 70 -10.96 -5.41 1.67
N PHE A 71 -9.67 -5.47 1.40
CA PHE A 71 -8.68 -4.59 2.00
C PHE A 71 -8.33 -3.50 0.98
N ILE A 72 -8.44 -2.25 1.38
CA ILE A 72 -8.20 -1.14 0.49
C ILE A 72 -7.11 -0.24 1.05
N VAL A 73 -6.04 -0.07 0.28
CA VAL A 73 -5.01 0.92 0.59
C VAL A 73 -5.35 2.18 -0.20
N LYS A 74 -5.71 3.24 0.51
CA LYS A 74 -5.98 4.53 -0.09
C LYS A 74 -4.71 5.36 -0.10
N THR A 75 -4.42 5.95 -1.23
CA THR A 75 -3.35 6.94 -1.36
C THR A 75 -3.95 8.25 -1.84
N ASN A 76 -3.13 9.27 -2.04
CA ASN A 76 -3.64 10.55 -2.51
C ASN A 76 -4.31 10.48 -3.88
N HIS A 77 -3.89 9.55 -4.71
CA HIS A 77 -4.35 9.50 -6.11
C HIS A 77 -5.06 8.21 -6.48
N LEU A 78 -4.75 7.11 -5.79
CA LEU A 78 -5.24 5.77 -6.15
C LEU A 78 -5.77 5.02 -4.94
N LYS A 79 -6.57 4.02 -5.23
CA LYS A 79 -6.98 3.00 -4.26
C LYS A 79 -6.50 1.66 -4.77
N VAL A 80 -5.91 0.86 -3.87
CA VAL A 80 -5.44 -0.48 -4.19
C VAL A 80 -6.29 -1.47 -3.42
N LYS A 81 -7.08 -2.27 -4.13
CA LYS A 81 -8.07 -3.16 -3.53
C LYS A 81 -7.64 -4.60 -3.68
N VAL A 82 -7.62 -5.33 -2.56
CA VAL A 82 -7.19 -6.73 -2.53
C VAL A 82 -8.07 -7.55 -1.61
N LEU A 83 -8.01 -8.86 -1.73
CA LEU A 83 -8.75 -9.79 -0.86
C LEU A 83 -7.82 -10.55 0.09
N GLY A 84 -6.62 -10.88 -0.37
CA GLY A 84 -5.57 -11.54 0.38
C GLY A 84 -4.37 -11.63 -0.52
N THR A 85 -3.37 -10.77 -0.29
CA THR A 85 -2.41 -10.44 -1.32
C THR A 85 -1.13 -9.92 -0.68
N LYS A 86 -0.01 -10.20 -1.31
CA LYS A 86 1.27 -9.62 -0.94
C LYS A 86 1.71 -8.66 -2.03
N PHE A 87 1.86 -7.38 -1.67
CA PHE A 87 2.12 -6.33 -2.64
C PHE A 87 2.82 -5.13 -2.00
N ASN A 88 3.44 -4.32 -2.85
CA ASN A 88 4.13 -3.11 -2.43
C ASN A 88 3.44 -1.89 -3.03
N VAL A 89 3.31 -0.83 -2.24
CA VAL A 89 2.77 0.45 -2.70
C VAL A 89 3.77 1.54 -2.38
N HIS A 90 4.15 2.31 -3.40
CA HIS A 90 5.06 3.45 -3.28
C HIS A 90 4.29 4.72 -3.65
N ALA A 91 3.99 5.53 -2.65
CA ALA A 91 3.08 6.68 -2.79
C ALA A 91 3.51 7.85 -1.90
N TYR A 92 4.78 8.26 -2.02
CA TYR A 92 5.26 9.44 -1.30
C TYR A 92 4.61 10.70 -1.88
N ALA A 93 4.28 11.64 -1.00
CA ALA A 93 3.58 12.86 -1.39
C ALA A 93 4.37 13.71 -2.38
N GLU A 94 5.69 13.73 -2.25
CA GLU A 94 6.57 14.51 -3.09
C GLU A 94 6.89 13.87 -4.45
N ASP A 95 6.58 12.60 -4.62
CA ASP A 95 6.88 11.89 -5.88
C ASP A 95 5.79 12.14 -6.91
N GLU A 96 6.19 12.23 -8.17
CA GLU A 96 5.23 12.42 -9.26
C GLU A 96 4.51 11.14 -9.65
N LYS A 97 5.03 10.00 -9.21
CA LYS A 97 4.46 8.69 -9.56
C LYS A 97 4.02 7.92 -8.34
N THR A 98 2.92 7.21 -8.49
CA THR A 98 2.46 6.21 -7.54
C THR A 98 2.64 4.85 -8.19
N THR A 99 3.29 3.93 -7.47
CA THR A 99 3.66 2.63 -8.03
C THR A 99 3.10 1.52 -7.17
N THR A 100 2.47 0.53 -7.79
CA THR A 100 1.94 -0.65 -7.11
C THR A 100 2.54 -1.89 -7.75
N THR A 101 3.13 -2.76 -6.94
CA THR A 101 3.82 -3.96 -7.42
C THR A 101 3.23 -5.17 -6.73
N LEU A 102 2.79 -6.15 -7.52
CA LEU A 102 2.14 -7.35 -7.00
C LEU A 102 3.12 -8.51 -6.92
N GLU A 103 3.23 -9.10 -5.73
CA GLU A 103 4.06 -10.29 -5.53
C GLU A 103 3.23 -11.56 -5.60
N SER A 104 2.10 -11.63 -4.90
CA SER A 104 1.21 -12.79 -4.94
C SER A 104 -0.24 -12.38 -4.76
N GLY A 105 -1.16 -13.12 -5.35
CA GLY A 105 -2.58 -12.84 -5.29
C GLY A 105 -3.04 -12.02 -6.47
N SER A 106 -3.94 -11.08 -6.24
CA SER A 106 -4.53 -10.23 -7.26
C SER A 106 -4.82 -8.85 -6.69
N VAL A 107 -4.61 -7.84 -7.50
CA VAL A 107 -4.83 -6.44 -7.12
C VAL A 107 -5.69 -5.76 -8.16
N VAL A 108 -6.71 -5.04 -7.71
CA VAL A 108 -7.46 -4.11 -8.55
C VAL A 108 -7.06 -2.69 -8.14
N VAL A 109 -6.57 -1.92 -9.10
CA VAL A 109 -6.23 -0.52 -8.85
C VAL A 109 -7.37 0.35 -9.34
N GLN A 110 -7.78 1.29 -8.51
CA GLN A 110 -8.91 2.18 -8.77
C GLN A 110 -8.48 3.63 -8.64
N LYS A 111 -9.19 4.50 -9.35
CA LYS A 111 -9.10 5.95 -9.11
C LYS A 111 -9.83 6.29 -7.81
N ALA A 112 -9.63 7.50 -7.33
CA ALA A 112 -10.28 7.97 -6.12
C ALA A 112 -11.82 7.89 -6.17
N ASN A 113 -12.40 7.94 -7.36
CA ASN A 113 -13.86 7.82 -7.55
C ASN A 113 -14.35 6.37 -7.66
N ASN A 114 -13.51 5.40 -7.31
CA ASN A 114 -13.78 3.95 -7.36
C ASN A 114 -13.89 3.37 -8.78
N GLU A 115 -13.46 4.12 -9.80
CA GLU A 115 -13.39 3.59 -11.15
C GLU A 115 -12.18 2.66 -11.27
N ASP A 116 -12.42 1.43 -11.73
CA ASP A 116 -11.35 0.46 -11.93
C ASP A 116 -10.45 0.91 -13.07
N ILE A 117 -9.14 0.93 -12.84
CA ILE A 117 -8.17 1.26 -13.88
C ILE A 117 -7.60 -0.02 -14.46
N ILE A 118 -7.12 -0.92 -13.61
CA ILE A 118 -6.37 -2.09 -14.06
C ILE A 118 -6.37 -3.15 -12.98
N THR A 119 -6.28 -4.41 -13.41
CA THR A 119 -6.06 -5.54 -12.53
C THR A 119 -4.63 -6.05 -12.75
N LEU A 120 -3.91 -6.28 -11.66
CA LEU A 120 -2.56 -6.82 -11.70
C LEU A 120 -2.55 -8.28 -11.33
N THR A 121 -1.66 -9.04 -11.98
CA THR A 121 -1.32 -10.41 -11.61
C THR A 121 0.12 -10.43 -11.08
N PRO A 122 0.59 -11.52 -10.45
CA PRO A 122 1.93 -11.55 -9.87
C PRO A 122 3.02 -11.16 -10.84
N ASN A 123 4.00 -10.42 -10.34
CA ASN A 123 5.13 -9.87 -11.10
C ASN A 123 4.73 -8.79 -12.09
N GLU A 124 3.57 -8.15 -11.84
CA GLU A 124 3.18 -6.96 -12.57
C GLU A 124 3.27 -5.72 -11.69
N GLN A 125 3.60 -4.61 -12.31
CA GLN A 125 3.71 -3.32 -11.64
C GLN A 125 2.95 -2.28 -12.43
N LEU A 126 2.16 -1.49 -11.72
CA LEU A 126 1.53 -0.30 -12.27
C LEU A 126 2.35 0.92 -11.90
N GLU A 127 2.67 1.75 -12.90
CA GLU A 127 3.17 3.10 -12.67
C GLU A 127 2.08 4.08 -13.06
N TYR A 128 1.70 4.93 -12.14
CA TYR A 128 0.68 5.95 -12.34
C TYR A 128 1.32 7.33 -12.21
N ASP A 129 1.17 8.15 -13.26
CA ASP A 129 1.69 9.51 -13.24
C ASP A 129 0.64 10.42 -12.60
N ASN A 130 0.95 10.92 -11.41
CA ASN A 130 0.00 11.67 -10.61
C ASN A 130 -0.50 12.94 -11.29
N PRO A 131 0.37 13.76 -11.93
CA PRO A 131 -0.11 14.97 -12.59
C PRO A 131 -1.01 14.72 -13.79
N SER A 132 -0.69 13.73 -14.63
CA SER A 132 -1.42 13.51 -15.87
C SER A 132 -2.52 12.48 -15.79
N GLY A 133 -2.42 11.55 -14.82
CA GLY A 133 -3.32 10.41 -14.73
C GLY A 133 -3.01 9.31 -15.74
N GLU A 134 -1.92 9.43 -16.46
CA GLU A 134 -1.48 8.38 -17.37
C GLU A 134 -0.85 7.24 -16.58
N PHE A 135 -1.01 6.03 -17.07
CA PHE A 135 -0.46 4.87 -16.38
C PHE A 135 0.00 3.82 -17.38
N ASN A 136 0.94 2.98 -16.92
CA ASN A 136 1.37 1.84 -17.70
C ASN A 136 1.64 0.65 -16.77
N LYS A 137 1.58 -0.53 -17.35
CA LYS A 137 1.84 -1.78 -16.65
C LYS A 137 3.12 -2.39 -17.19
N LYS A 138 3.99 -2.85 -16.27
CA LYS A 138 5.23 -3.53 -16.61
C LYS A 138 5.27 -4.90 -15.99
N ILE A 139 6.06 -5.78 -16.59
CA ILE A 139 6.39 -7.06 -15.98
C ILE A 139 7.75 -6.91 -15.30
N ILE A 140 7.81 -7.25 -14.02
CA ILE A 140 9.02 -7.11 -13.21
C ILE A 140 9.18 -8.34 -12.31
N ASP A 141 10.31 -8.42 -11.62
CA ASP A 141 10.47 -9.40 -10.54
C ASP A 141 10.06 -8.72 -9.24
N ALA A 142 8.87 -9.06 -8.74
CA ALA A 142 8.29 -8.40 -7.58
C ALA A 142 9.08 -8.64 -6.30
N SER A 143 9.80 -9.76 -6.20
CA SER A 143 10.59 -10.07 -5.00
C SER A 143 11.68 -9.03 -4.76
N VAL A 144 12.14 -8.37 -5.82
CA VAL A 144 13.13 -7.31 -5.73
C VAL A 144 12.59 -6.13 -4.92
N TYR A 145 11.31 -5.83 -5.08
CA TYR A 145 10.67 -4.67 -4.42
C TYR A 145 10.28 -4.94 -2.96
N SER A 146 10.26 -6.20 -2.54
CA SER A 146 9.98 -6.54 -1.15
C SER A 146 11.24 -6.92 -0.37
N GLY A 147 12.38 -7.00 -1.04
CA GLY A 147 13.64 -7.43 -0.40
C GLY A 147 14.03 -6.54 0.77
N TRP A 148 13.70 -5.25 0.73
CA TRP A 148 14.02 -4.34 1.82
C TRP A 148 13.32 -4.73 3.13
N THR A 149 12.19 -5.40 3.07
CA THR A 149 11.46 -5.84 4.28
C THR A 149 12.22 -6.91 5.03
N ARG A 150 13.16 -7.59 4.38
CA ARG A 150 13.97 -8.64 4.97
C ARG A 150 15.40 -8.17 5.25
N GLY A 151 15.66 -6.87 5.10
CA GLY A 151 16.99 -6.33 5.29
C GLY A 151 17.97 -6.67 4.16
N GLU A 152 17.47 -7.15 3.03
CA GLU A 152 18.31 -7.48 1.90
C GLU A 152 18.72 -6.24 1.13
N LEU A 153 19.99 -6.21 0.71
CA LEU A 153 20.47 -5.20 -0.22
C LEU A 153 20.43 -5.82 -1.61
N ASN A 154 19.58 -5.28 -2.46
CA ASN A 154 19.47 -5.77 -3.83
C ASN A 154 19.88 -4.67 -4.79
N PHE A 155 21.16 -4.66 -5.14
CA PHE A 155 21.72 -3.61 -5.99
C PHE A 155 21.15 -3.63 -7.41
N ALA A 156 20.62 -4.74 -7.85
CA ALA A 156 20.00 -4.82 -9.18
C ALA A 156 18.72 -3.98 -9.27
N ALA A 157 18.03 -3.79 -8.13
CA ALA A 157 16.80 -3.02 -8.09
C ALA A 157 16.99 -1.61 -7.59
N MET A 158 18.09 -1.34 -6.88
CA MET A 158 18.33 -0.03 -6.28
C MET A 158 19.10 0.85 -7.23
N THR A 159 18.60 2.04 -7.45
CA THR A 159 19.33 3.08 -8.19
C THR A 159 19.97 4.03 -7.19
N LEU A 160 20.89 4.88 -7.67
CA LEU A 160 21.47 5.88 -6.80
C LEU A 160 20.43 6.86 -6.27
N SER A 161 19.40 7.16 -7.05
CA SER A 161 18.37 8.07 -6.58
C SER A 161 17.50 7.41 -5.51
N ASP A 162 17.25 6.09 -5.61
CA ASP A 162 16.54 5.39 -4.56
C ASP A 162 17.31 5.41 -3.26
N ILE A 163 18.61 5.23 -3.32
CA ILE A 163 19.46 5.25 -2.14
C ILE A 163 19.52 6.64 -1.52
N SER A 164 19.65 7.68 -2.34
CA SER A 164 19.80 9.03 -1.83
C SER A 164 18.51 9.63 -1.30
N LEU A 165 17.36 9.19 -1.79
CA LEU A 165 16.05 9.68 -1.37
C LEU A 165 15.52 9.00 -0.12
N ARG A 166 16.05 7.87 0.22
CA ARG A 166 15.62 7.08 1.38
C ARG A 166 16.73 7.08 2.42
#